data_8bd7d14eb29c54188e33fd38731b40b6
#
_entry.id   8bd7d14eb29c54188e33fd38731b40b6
#
_cell.length_a   1.000
_cell.length_b   1.000
_cell.length_c   1.000
_cell.angle_alpha   90.00
_cell.angle_beta   90.00
_cell.angle_gamma   90.00
#
_symmetry.space_group_name_H-M   'P 1'
#
loop_
_entity.id
_entity.type
_entity.pdbx_description
1 polymer ?
#
loop_
_entity_poly.entity_id
_entity_poly.type
_entity_poly.pdbx_seq_one_letter_code
_entity_poly.pdbx_strand_id
1 'polypeptide(L)'
;MKKLFPSAAQALEGVVRDGQLLAVGGFGLCGIPEALIDALRDSGVQNLTVISNNAGVDGFGLGKLLETRQIKKMIASYVGENKEFERQYLADELALEFTPQGTLAEKLRAGGAGIPAFFTKTGVGTMVAEGKELRDFDGETYVMERALLPDVSLVKAWRADQSGNLQFRLTARNFNPAVAMAGKVCIVEVEEVVETGSMEPDQIHLPGIYVHRIVCNPTPEKRIEKRTITEKITDKAGA
;
A
#
# COMPACT_ATOMS: atom_id res chain seq x y z
N MET A 1 -12.12 2.07 -21.98
CA MET A 1 -12.87 1.54 -20.81
C MET A 1 -12.97 2.66 -19.78
N LYS A 2 -14.16 2.93 -19.20
CA LYS A 2 -14.35 4.02 -18.22
C LYS A 2 -13.71 3.59 -16.90
N LYS A 3 -12.68 4.32 -16.44
CA LYS A 3 -11.96 4.02 -15.19
C LYS A 3 -12.48 4.77 -13.96
N LEU A 4 -13.14 5.92 -14.16
CA LEU A 4 -13.66 6.76 -13.08
C LEU A 4 -14.95 6.18 -12.49
N PHE A 5 -14.96 5.99 -11.17
CA PHE A 5 -16.08 5.48 -10.39
C PHE A 5 -16.61 6.58 -9.46
N PRO A 6 -17.94 6.64 -9.25
CA PRO A 6 -18.56 7.69 -8.44
C PRO A 6 -18.22 7.61 -6.95
N SER A 7 -17.91 6.41 -6.43
CA SER A 7 -17.60 6.20 -5.02
C SER A 7 -16.61 5.06 -4.80
N ALA A 8 -15.97 5.06 -3.63
CA ALA A 8 -15.09 3.97 -3.20
C ALA A 8 -15.82 2.62 -3.15
N ALA A 9 -17.05 2.60 -2.63
CA ALA A 9 -17.86 1.39 -2.57
C ALA A 9 -18.11 0.79 -3.97
N GLN A 10 -18.52 1.61 -4.94
CA GLN A 10 -18.71 1.16 -6.32
C GLN A 10 -17.41 0.73 -7.00
N ALA A 11 -16.28 1.36 -6.63
CA ALA A 11 -14.98 0.95 -7.15
C ALA A 11 -14.51 -0.40 -6.60
N LEU A 12 -14.97 -0.83 -5.43
CA LEU A 12 -14.69 -2.15 -4.84
C LEU A 12 -15.66 -3.23 -5.32
N GLU A 13 -16.87 -2.85 -5.75
CA GLU A 13 -17.95 -3.77 -6.13
C GLU A 13 -17.51 -4.75 -7.23
N GLY A 14 -17.75 -6.04 -6.98
CA GLY A 14 -17.40 -7.14 -7.91
C GLY A 14 -15.90 -7.43 -8.00
N VAL A 15 -15.04 -6.72 -7.26
CA VAL A 15 -13.58 -6.91 -7.25
C VAL A 15 -13.11 -7.53 -5.95
N VAL A 16 -13.52 -6.99 -4.80
CA VAL A 16 -13.11 -7.52 -3.50
C VAL A 16 -14.00 -8.67 -3.06
N ARG A 17 -13.41 -9.72 -2.49
CA ARG A 17 -14.06 -10.93 -2.02
C ARG A 17 -13.33 -11.52 -0.82
N ASP A 18 -14.02 -12.36 -0.07
CA ASP A 18 -13.41 -13.08 1.05
C ASP A 18 -12.17 -13.87 0.63
N GLY A 19 -11.19 -13.91 1.51
CA GLY A 19 -9.99 -14.71 1.36
C GLY A 19 -8.95 -14.18 0.38
N GLN A 20 -9.16 -13.03 -0.23
CA GLN A 20 -8.22 -12.46 -1.21
C GLN A 20 -6.93 -11.94 -0.59
N LEU A 21 -5.89 -11.91 -1.43
CA LEU A 21 -4.63 -11.22 -1.17
C LEU A 21 -4.72 -9.78 -1.68
N LEU A 22 -4.68 -8.82 -0.77
CA LEU A 22 -4.73 -7.40 -1.07
C LEU A 22 -3.38 -6.74 -0.77
N ALA A 23 -2.97 -5.76 -1.59
CA ALA A 23 -1.88 -4.86 -1.23
C ALA A 23 -2.42 -3.44 -1.05
N VAL A 24 -2.02 -2.78 0.03
CA VAL A 24 -2.46 -1.42 0.37
C VAL A 24 -1.24 -0.52 0.47
N GLY A 25 -1.25 0.55 -0.33
CA GLY A 25 -0.20 1.56 -0.35
C GLY A 25 -0.19 2.41 0.92
N GLY A 26 0.87 3.18 1.07
CA GLY A 26 1.10 4.03 2.23
C GLY A 26 2.31 3.60 3.05
N PHE A 27 2.68 4.46 3.99
CA PHE A 27 3.71 4.23 5.00
C PHE A 27 3.21 4.83 6.31
N GLY A 28 2.91 4.00 7.29
CA GLY A 28 2.09 4.43 8.40
C GLY A 28 0.74 4.93 7.89
N LEU A 29 0.35 6.13 8.28
CA LEU A 29 -0.85 6.80 7.76
C LEU A 29 -0.55 7.71 6.55
N CYS A 30 0.74 7.94 6.23
CA CYS A 30 1.11 8.80 5.12
C CYS A 30 0.82 8.13 3.77
N GLY A 31 -0.03 8.75 2.95
CA GLY A 31 -0.33 8.27 1.60
C GLY A 31 -1.19 7.01 1.55
N ILE A 32 -2.00 6.75 2.58
CA ILE A 32 -2.99 5.67 2.56
C ILE A 32 -4.23 6.06 1.75
N PRO A 33 -4.90 5.12 1.09
CA PRO A 33 -6.17 5.35 0.39
C PRO A 33 -7.34 5.27 1.39
N GLU A 34 -7.59 6.36 2.13
CA GLU A 34 -8.50 6.41 3.28
C GLU A 34 -9.93 6.00 2.93
N ALA A 35 -10.49 6.57 1.86
CA ALA A 35 -11.86 6.28 1.45
C ALA A 35 -12.02 4.84 0.94
N LEU A 36 -10.99 4.28 0.28
CA LEU A 36 -11.01 2.88 -0.14
C LEU A 36 -10.90 1.93 1.06
N ILE A 37 -10.11 2.27 2.10
CA ILE A 37 -10.03 1.48 3.33
C ILE A 37 -11.37 1.50 4.07
N ASP A 38 -12.02 2.66 4.17
CA ASP A 38 -13.35 2.77 4.80
C ASP A 38 -14.40 1.96 4.05
N ALA A 39 -14.44 2.07 2.72
CA ALA A 39 -15.35 1.28 1.90
C ALA A 39 -15.06 -0.23 1.97
N LEU A 40 -13.79 -0.63 2.10
CA LEU A 40 -13.42 -2.03 2.31
C LEU A 40 -13.90 -2.54 3.67
N ARG A 41 -13.77 -1.73 4.74
CA ARG A 41 -14.36 -2.05 6.05
C ARG A 41 -15.87 -2.26 5.93
N ASP A 42 -16.56 -1.32 5.30
CA ASP A 42 -18.03 -1.31 5.20
C ASP A 42 -18.57 -2.41 4.28
N SER A 43 -17.75 -2.93 3.38
CA SER A 43 -18.11 -4.07 2.52
C SER A 43 -18.29 -5.38 3.29
N GLY A 44 -17.72 -5.48 4.49
CA GLY A 44 -17.82 -6.66 5.34
C GLY A 44 -17.08 -7.91 4.83
N VAL A 45 -16.25 -7.81 3.78
CA VAL A 45 -15.41 -8.93 3.32
C VAL A 45 -14.47 -9.41 4.41
N GLN A 46 -14.24 -10.71 4.48
CA GLN A 46 -13.55 -11.39 5.57
C GLN A 46 -12.35 -12.21 5.10
N ASN A 47 -11.54 -12.64 6.08
CA ASN A 47 -10.40 -13.55 5.86
C ASN A 47 -9.34 -13.02 4.90
N LEU A 48 -9.15 -11.72 4.86
CA LEU A 48 -8.19 -11.08 3.97
C LEU A 48 -6.74 -11.37 4.40
N THR A 49 -5.87 -11.58 3.41
CA THR A 49 -4.43 -11.43 3.60
C THR A 49 -4.03 -10.07 3.06
N VAL A 50 -3.45 -9.22 3.90
CA VAL A 50 -3.12 -7.84 3.53
C VAL A 50 -1.62 -7.62 3.55
N ILE A 51 -1.10 -7.09 2.45
CA ILE A 51 0.28 -6.65 2.27
C ILE A 51 0.32 -5.14 2.47
N SER A 52 1.09 -4.66 3.44
CA SER A 52 1.36 -3.23 3.62
C SER A 52 2.62 -3.04 4.46
N ASN A 53 3.21 -1.85 4.44
CA ASN A 53 4.36 -1.54 5.29
C ASN A 53 4.06 -1.81 6.78
N ASN A 54 2.90 -1.35 7.26
CA ASN A 54 2.34 -1.61 8.59
C ASN A 54 0.81 -1.70 8.51
N ALA A 55 0.13 -1.75 9.66
CA ALA A 55 -1.34 -1.79 9.71
C ALA A 55 -1.97 -0.49 10.23
N GLY A 56 -1.38 0.66 9.91
CA GLY A 56 -1.84 1.95 10.44
C GLY A 56 -1.65 2.04 11.95
N VAL A 57 -2.56 2.72 12.62
CA VAL A 57 -2.63 2.83 14.09
C VAL A 57 -4.04 2.47 14.56
N ASP A 58 -4.24 2.37 15.88
CA ASP A 58 -5.57 2.12 16.46
C ASP A 58 -6.59 3.14 15.90
N GLY A 59 -7.69 2.65 15.34
CA GLY A 59 -8.80 3.45 14.81
C GLY A 59 -8.54 4.12 13.44
N PHE A 60 -7.34 3.98 12.83
CA PHE A 60 -7.02 4.64 11.57
C PHE A 60 -6.28 3.73 10.58
N GLY A 61 -6.46 4.02 9.29
CA GLY A 61 -5.87 3.22 8.23
C GLY A 61 -6.33 1.76 8.32
N LEU A 62 -5.41 0.82 8.10
CA LEU A 62 -5.70 -0.62 8.20
C LEU A 62 -6.07 -1.07 9.64
N GLY A 63 -5.80 -0.25 10.67
CA GLY A 63 -6.26 -0.51 12.03
C GLY A 63 -7.77 -0.72 12.10
N LYS A 64 -8.55 0.01 11.29
CA LYS A 64 -10.01 -0.16 11.19
C LYS A 64 -10.43 -1.57 10.75
N LEU A 65 -9.64 -2.22 9.88
CA LEU A 65 -9.91 -3.59 9.42
C LEU A 65 -9.46 -4.65 10.43
N LEU A 66 -8.51 -4.33 11.28
CA LEU A 66 -8.15 -5.17 12.43
C LEU A 66 -9.25 -5.16 13.50
N GLU A 67 -9.81 -3.98 13.81
CA GLU A 67 -10.93 -3.84 14.75
C GLU A 67 -12.15 -4.65 14.32
N THR A 68 -12.44 -4.72 13.03
CA THR A 68 -13.57 -5.50 12.47
C THR A 68 -13.22 -6.95 12.18
N ARG A 69 -11.98 -7.40 12.48
CA ARG A 69 -11.52 -8.79 12.26
C ARG A 69 -11.57 -9.25 10.79
N GLN A 70 -11.51 -8.33 9.85
CA GLN A 70 -11.54 -8.64 8.40
C GLN A 70 -10.21 -9.19 7.90
N ILE A 71 -9.10 -8.89 8.60
CA ILE A 71 -7.75 -9.35 8.24
C ILE A 71 -7.43 -10.63 9.01
N LYS A 72 -7.15 -11.71 8.28
CA LYS A 72 -6.67 -12.99 8.83
C LYS A 72 -5.14 -13.06 8.91
N LYS A 73 -4.45 -12.42 7.95
CA LYS A 73 -2.98 -12.42 7.86
C LYS A 73 -2.47 -11.07 7.40
N MET A 74 -1.43 -10.59 8.06
CA MET A 74 -0.63 -9.45 7.58
C MET A 74 0.70 -9.93 7.01
N ILE A 75 1.12 -9.35 5.88
CA ILE A 75 2.49 -9.40 5.36
C ILE A 75 3.03 -7.98 5.49
N ALA A 76 3.87 -7.74 6.50
CA ALA A 76 4.26 -6.39 6.89
C ALA A 76 5.72 -6.32 7.34
N SER A 77 6.30 -5.13 7.30
CA SER A 77 7.66 -4.87 7.76
C SER A 77 7.74 -4.25 9.15
N TYR A 78 6.59 -3.81 9.68
CA TYR A 78 6.51 -3.15 10.97
C TYR A 78 5.14 -3.38 11.63
N VAL A 79 5.13 -3.61 12.93
CA VAL A 79 3.92 -3.91 13.71
C VAL A 79 3.67 -2.90 14.84
N GLY A 80 4.60 -2.00 15.12
CA GLY A 80 4.50 -1.01 16.20
C GLY A 80 3.42 0.05 15.95
N GLU A 81 3.10 0.80 17.00
CA GLU A 81 2.13 1.92 17.02
C GLU A 81 0.66 1.52 16.77
N ASN A 82 0.35 0.21 16.68
CA ASN A 82 -1.02 -0.30 16.62
C ASN A 82 -1.19 -1.39 17.68
N LYS A 83 -1.85 -1.04 18.78
CA LYS A 83 -2.03 -1.94 19.95
C LYS A 83 -2.95 -3.12 19.64
N GLU A 84 -3.96 -2.90 18.80
CA GLU A 84 -4.86 -3.98 18.41
C GLU A 84 -4.15 -5.00 17.50
N PHE A 85 -3.23 -4.55 16.62
CA PHE A 85 -2.37 -5.46 15.87
C PHE A 85 -1.50 -6.32 16.78
N GLU A 86 -0.79 -5.67 17.72
CA GLU A 86 0.05 -6.36 18.69
C GLU A 86 -0.76 -7.37 19.53
N ARG A 87 -1.92 -6.95 20.02
CA ARG A 87 -2.81 -7.82 20.81
C ARG A 87 -3.27 -9.03 20.03
N GLN A 88 -3.76 -8.85 18.79
CA GLN A 88 -4.24 -9.95 17.94
C GLN A 88 -3.11 -10.93 17.59
N TYR A 89 -1.92 -10.41 17.30
CA TYR A 89 -0.75 -11.24 17.01
C TYR A 89 -0.33 -12.08 18.22
N LEU A 90 -0.21 -11.47 19.41
CA LEU A 90 0.17 -12.16 20.63
C LEU A 90 -0.89 -13.18 21.11
N ALA A 91 -2.14 -13.01 20.73
CA ALA A 91 -3.24 -13.92 21.02
C ALA A 91 -3.45 -15.02 19.95
N ASP A 92 -2.56 -15.14 18.95
CA ASP A 92 -2.68 -16.06 17.81
C ASP A 92 -3.98 -15.87 16.99
N GLU A 93 -4.59 -14.68 17.07
CA GLU A 93 -5.80 -14.33 16.34
C GLU A 93 -5.50 -13.79 14.91
N LEU A 94 -4.28 -13.30 14.70
CA LEU A 94 -3.80 -12.72 13.46
C LEU A 94 -2.46 -13.34 13.07
N ALA A 95 -2.40 -13.98 11.90
CA ALA A 95 -1.13 -14.45 11.36
C ALA A 95 -0.27 -13.27 10.85
N LEU A 96 1.03 -13.33 11.09
CA LEU A 96 2.00 -12.36 10.61
C LEU A 96 3.11 -13.02 9.81
N GLU A 97 3.33 -12.53 8.59
CA GLU A 97 4.56 -12.78 7.84
C GLU A 97 5.42 -11.51 7.91
N PHE A 98 6.40 -11.54 8.80
CA PHE A 98 7.33 -10.43 8.91
C PHE A 98 8.29 -10.43 7.73
N THR A 99 8.30 -9.34 6.97
CA THR A 99 9.13 -9.17 5.76
C THR A 99 9.94 -7.89 5.89
N PRO A 100 11.28 -7.94 5.82
CA PRO A 100 12.08 -6.72 5.87
C PRO A 100 11.62 -5.69 4.84
N GLN A 101 11.62 -4.40 5.21
CA GLN A 101 10.97 -3.35 4.44
C GLN A 101 11.44 -3.26 2.98
N GLY A 102 12.76 -3.27 2.76
CA GLY A 102 13.31 -3.26 1.40
C GLY A 102 12.94 -4.52 0.61
N THR A 103 12.91 -5.68 1.29
CA THR A 103 12.46 -6.94 0.68
C THR A 103 10.98 -6.89 0.32
N LEU A 104 10.13 -6.32 1.18
CA LEU A 104 8.70 -6.14 0.90
C LEU A 104 8.48 -5.27 -0.34
N ALA A 105 9.21 -4.17 -0.44
CA ALA A 105 9.15 -3.28 -1.61
C ALA A 105 9.59 -4.01 -2.89
N GLU A 106 10.69 -4.77 -2.81
CA GLU A 106 11.21 -5.53 -3.97
C GLU A 106 10.29 -6.70 -4.35
N LYS A 107 9.69 -7.41 -3.39
CA LYS A 107 8.68 -8.45 -3.67
C LYS A 107 7.49 -7.91 -4.47
N LEU A 108 7.01 -6.71 -4.14
CA LEU A 108 5.95 -6.03 -4.88
C LEU A 108 6.43 -5.56 -6.26
N ARG A 109 7.63 -4.94 -6.33
CA ARG A 109 8.20 -4.49 -7.60
C ARG A 109 8.43 -5.67 -8.55
N ALA A 110 9.00 -6.76 -8.05
CA ALA A 110 9.22 -7.98 -8.83
C ALA A 110 7.90 -8.56 -9.37
N GLY A 111 6.87 -8.62 -8.52
CA GLY A 111 5.53 -9.05 -8.94
C GLY A 111 4.97 -8.21 -10.08
N GLY A 112 5.03 -6.88 -9.95
CA GLY A 112 4.58 -5.95 -11.00
C GLY A 112 5.41 -6.00 -12.29
N ALA A 113 6.66 -6.47 -12.22
CA ALA A 113 7.55 -6.63 -13.37
C ALA A 113 7.52 -8.04 -13.99
N GLY A 114 6.71 -8.97 -13.45
CA GLY A 114 6.64 -10.35 -13.93
C GLY A 114 7.86 -11.20 -13.51
N ILE A 115 8.62 -10.77 -12.50
CA ILE A 115 9.77 -11.49 -11.96
C ILE A 115 9.27 -12.38 -10.82
N PRO A 116 9.37 -13.72 -10.92
CA PRO A 116 8.74 -14.63 -9.94
C PRO A 116 9.48 -14.71 -8.61
N ALA A 117 10.79 -14.44 -8.60
CA ALA A 117 11.64 -14.48 -7.42
C ALA A 117 12.95 -13.72 -7.67
N PHE A 118 13.63 -13.35 -6.60
CA PHE A 118 14.95 -12.73 -6.62
C PHE A 118 15.77 -13.17 -5.41
N PHE A 119 17.08 -12.93 -5.45
CA PHE A 119 17.99 -13.18 -4.35
C PHE A 119 18.40 -11.88 -3.67
N THR A 120 18.47 -11.89 -2.34
CA THR A 120 18.89 -10.73 -1.52
C THR A 120 19.77 -11.17 -0.35
N LYS A 121 20.67 -10.30 0.11
CA LYS A 121 21.42 -10.51 1.35
C LYS A 121 20.60 -10.27 2.61
N THR A 122 19.52 -9.49 2.49
CA THR A 122 18.69 -9.10 3.63
C THR A 122 18.02 -10.31 4.24
N GLY A 123 18.27 -10.53 5.52
CA GLY A 123 17.69 -11.65 6.28
C GLY A 123 18.52 -12.92 6.32
N VAL A 124 19.63 -13.01 5.57
CA VAL A 124 20.57 -14.16 5.69
C VAL A 124 21.07 -14.30 7.13
N GLY A 125 21.03 -15.54 7.67
CA GLY A 125 21.42 -15.83 9.05
C GLY A 125 20.40 -15.42 10.12
N THR A 126 19.18 -15.06 9.72
CA THR A 126 18.08 -14.76 10.62
C THR A 126 16.87 -15.66 10.37
N MET A 127 15.86 -15.60 11.25
CA MET A 127 14.57 -16.30 11.10
C MET A 127 13.91 -16.04 9.72
N VAL A 128 14.18 -14.88 9.11
CA VAL A 128 13.62 -14.54 7.80
C VAL A 128 14.07 -15.50 6.71
N ALA A 129 15.26 -16.08 6.84
CA ALA A 129 15.81 -17.02 5.86
C ALA A 129 15.37 -18.49 6.09
N GLU A 130 14.74 -18.78 7.23
CA GLU A 130 14.36 -20.16 7.57
C GLU A 130 13.38 -20.75 6.54
N GLY A 131 13.72 -21.96 6.05
CA GLY A 131 12.91 -22.67 5.05
C GLY A 131 12.98 -22.11 3.63
N LYS A 132 13.80 -21.08 3.37
CA LYS A 132 14.02 -20.49 2.04
C LYS A 132 15.28 -21.02 1.38
N GLU A 133 15.31 -21.00 0.05
CA GLU A 133 16.50 -21.37 -0.74
C GLU A 133 17.61 -20.34 -0.46
N LEU A 134 18.82 -20.86 -0.18
CA LEU A 134 20.04 -20.08 -0.09
C LEU A 134 20.93 -20.39 -1.29
N ARG A 135 21.59 -19.36 -1.82
CA ARG A 135 22.54 -19.52 -2.93
C ARG A 135 23.72 -18.56 -2.78
N ASP A 136 24.90 -19.08 -3.08
CA ASP A 136 26.09 -18.26 -3.08
C ASP A 136 26.35 -17.64 -4.45
N PHE A 137 26.68 -16.36 -4.44
CA PHE A 137 27.15 -15.60 -5.59
C PHE A 137 28.44 -14.90 -5.19
N ASP A 138 29.53 -15.15 -5.92
CA ASP A 138 30.85 -14.53 -5.70
C ASP A 138 31.35 -14.65 -4.25
N GLY A 139 31.06 -15.78 -3.59
CA GLY A 139 31.51 -16.08 -2.22
C GLY A 139 30.60 -15.45 -1.13
N GLU A 140 29.48 -14.89 -1.48
CA GLU A 140 28.50 -14.31 -0.52
C GLU A 140 27.16 -15.03 -0.64
N THR A 141 26.55 -15.34 0.52
CA THR A 141 25.26 -16.05 0.59
C THR A 141 24.11 -15.09 0.45
N TYR A 142 23.10 -15.51 -0.32
CA TYR A 142 21.84 -14.79 -0.54
C TYR A 142 20.67 -15.71 -0.25
N VAL A 143 19.53 -15.12 0.16
CA VAL A 143 18.26 -15.81 0.34
C VAL A 143 17.32 -15.50 -0.82
N MET A 144 16.63 -16.52 -1.32
CA MET A 144 15.61 -16.34 -2.34
C MET A 144 14.31 -15.83 -1.73
N GLU A 145 13.77 -14.76 -2.31
CA GLU A 145 12.47 -14.21 -1.98
C GLU A 145 11.51 -14.31 -3.17
N ARG A 146 10.31 -14.83 -2.93
CA ARG A 146 9.26 -14.90 -3.95
C ARG A 146 8.55 -13.57 -4.09
N ALA A 147 8.21 -13.19 -5.32
CA ALA A 147 7.41 -12.01 -5.61
C ALA A 147 6.01 -12.09 -4.97
N LEU A 148 5.40 -10.93 -4.73
CA LEU A 148 4.03 -10.79 -4.27
C LEU A 148 3.13 -10.31 -5.43
N LEU A 149 2.08 -11.04 -5.70
CA LEU A 149 1.10 -10.79 -6.77
C LEU A 149 -0.30 -10.70 -6.14
N PRO A 150 -0.66 -9.55 -5.55
CA PRO A 150 -1.98 -9.39 -4.93
C PRO A 150 -3.10 -9.41 -5.97
N ASP A 151 -4.27 -9.91 -5.55
CA ASP A 151 -5.47 -9.90 -6.39
C ASP A 151 -5.96 -8.48 -6.62
N VAL A 152 -5.89 -7.64 -5.57
CA VAL A 152 -6.30 -6.24 -5.61
C VAL A 152 -5.26 -5.36 -4.94
N SER A 153 -4.95 -4.23 -5.57
CA SER A 153 -4.14 -3.16 -5.01
C SER A 153 -5.00 -1.93 -4.74
N LEU A 154 -4.92 -1.40 -3.52
CA LEU A 154 -5.55 -0.14 -3.12
C LEU A 154 -4.44 0.90 -2.90
N VAL A 155 -4.45 1.98 -3.66
CA VAL A 155 -3.38 2.98 -3.63
C VAL A 155 -3.92 4.40 -3.55
N LYS A 156 -3.08 5.30 -3.04
CA LYS A 156 -3.33 6.74 -3.02
C LYS A 156 -2.37 7.43 -3.97
N ALA A 157 -2.92 8.31 -4.82
CA ALA A 157 -2.13 9.28 -5.57
C ALA A 157 -2.66 10.71 -5.33
N TRP A 158 -1.92 11.71 -5.79
CA TRP A 158 -2.38 13.09 -5.72
C TRP A 158 -3.35 13.38 -6.85
N ARG A 159 -2.94 13.11 -8.09
CA ARG A 159 -3.73 13.35 -9.29
C ARG A 159 -3.78 12.12 -10.16
N ALA A 160 -4.87 11.97 -10.89
CA ALA A 160 -4.97 11.06 -12.03
C ALA A 160 -5.56 11.81 -13.23
N ASP A 161 -5.13 11.47 -14.44
CA ASP A 161 -5.94 11.79 -15.60
C ASP A 161 -7.02 10.72 -15.84
N GLN A 162 -7.94 10.99 -16.77
CA GLN A 162 -9.04 10.05 -17.07
C GLN A 162 -8.56 8.72 -17.67
N SER A 163 -7.33 8.65 -18.19
CA SER A 163 -6.68 7.43 -18.68
C SER A 163 -6.01 6.63 -17.58
N GLY A 164 -5.88 7.21 -16.36
CA GLY A 164 -5.30 6.57 -15.20
C GLY A 164 -3.81 6.82 -15.02
N ASN A 165 -3.20 7.75 -15.75
CA ASN A 165 -1.85 8.18 -15.45
C ASN A 165 -1.82 8.88 -14.10
N LEU A 166 -0.83 8.55 -13.25
CA LEU A 166 -0.79 9.02 -11.87
C LEU A 166 0.38 9.94 -11.60
N GLN A 167 0.10 10.98 -10.82
CA GLN A 167 1.08 11.81 -10.16
C GLN A 167 0.97 11.64 -8.64
N PHE A 168 2.07 11.26 -7.99
CA PHE A 168 2.18 11.20 -6.53
C PHE A 168 2.77 12.51 -6.01
N ARG A 169 2.56 12.79 -4.72
CA ARG A 169 3.06 14.03 -4.11
C ARG A 169 3.90 13.73 -2.87
N LEU A 170 5.13 14.26 -2.86
CA LEU A 170 6.03 14.21 -1.72
C LEU A 170 6.20 12.78 -1.16
N THR A 171 6.28 12.63 0.17
CA THR A 171 6.45 11.34 0.84
C THR A 171 5.26 10.39 0.72
N ALA A 172 4.07 10.89 0.36
CA ALA A 172 2.91 10.04 0.07
C ALA A 172 3.12 9.14 -1.16
N ARG A 173 4.17 9.34 -1.95
CA ARG A 173 4.55 8.42 -3.02
C ARG A 173 4.91 7.04 -2.47
N ASN A 174 5.76 6.96 -1.45
CA ASN A 174 6.24 5.77 -0.72
C ASN A 174 6.02 4.42 -1.43
N PHE A 175 5.27 3.47 -0.84
CA PHE A 175 4.98 2.15 -1.43
C PHE A 175 3.97 2.19 -2.59
N ASN A 176 3.22 3.29 -2.76
CA ASN A 176 2.11 3.37 -3.70
C ASN A 176 2.44 2.93 -5.13
N PRO A 177 3.55 3.35 -5.78
CA PRO A 177 3.88 2.90 -7.13
C PRO A 177 4.10 1.39 -7.22
N ALA A 178 4.86 0.80 -6.29
CA ALA A 178 5.14 -0.64 -6.29
C ALA A 178 3.87 -1.46 -6.06
N VAL A 179 3.01 -1.00 -5.12
CA VAL A 179 1.71 -1.62 -4.85
C VAL A 179 0.79 -1.53 -6.07
N ALA A 180 0.73 -0.37 -6.74
CA ALA A 180 -0.10 -0.19 -7.93
C ALA A 180 0.28 -1.15 -9.07
N MET A 181 1.59 -1.37 -9.27
CA MET A 181 2.10 -2.25 -10.31
C MET A 181 1.87 -3.73 -10.02
N ALA A 182 1.88 -4.13 -8.75
CA ALA A 182 1.83 -5.53 -8.34
C ALA A 182 0.45 -6.16 -8.48
N GLY A 183 -0.64 -5.39 -8.31
CA GLY A 183 -2.00 -5.91 -8.26
C GLY A 183 -2.57 -6.30 -9.61
N LYS A 184 -3.28 -7.44 -9.66
CA LYS A 184 -4.06 -7.84 -10.86
C LYS A 184 -5.12 -6.80 -11.18
N VAL A 185 -5.74 -6.21 -10.15
CA VAL A 185 -6.65 -5.07 -10.27
C VAL A 185 -6.15 -3.96 -9.35
N CYS A 186 -5.81 -2.81 -9.90
CA CYS A 186 -5.41 -1.62 -9.14
C CYS A 186 -6.56 -0.61 -9.10
N ILE A 187 -6.93 -0.22 -7.88
CA ILE A 187 -7.92 0.82 -7.59
C ILE A 187 -7.18 1.98 -6.91
N VAL A 188 -7.29 3.17 -7.46
CA VAL A 188 -6.61 4.36 -6.95
C VAL A 188 -7.59 5.38 -6.41
N GLU A 189 -7.30 5.89 -5.22
CA GLU A 189 -7.92 7.08 -4.65
C GLU A 189 -7.04 8.29 -4.97
N VAL A 190 -7.64 9.33 -5.54
CA VAL A 190 -6.93 10.57 -5.90
C VAL A 190 -7.65 11.80 -5.34
N GLU A 191 -6.90 12.89 -5.16
CA GLU A 191 -7.45 14.17 -4.72
C GLU A 191 -8.07 14.95 -5.89
N GLU A 192 -7.55 14.73 -7.10
CA GLU A 192 -7.98 15.46 -8.29
C GLU A 192 -7.94 14.53 -9.52
N VAL A 193 -8.98 14.62 -10.34
CA VAL A 193 -9.02 13.99 -11.66
C VAL A 193 -8.95 15.08 -12.70
N VAL A 194 -7.98 14.98 -13.61
CA VAL A 194 -7.74 15.95 -14.68
C VAL A 194 -8.01 15.34 -16.05
N GLU A 195 -8.08 16.16 -17.08
CA GLU A 195 -8.24 15.69 -18.46
C GLU A 195 -6.99 14.94 -18.94
N THR A 196 -7.21 13.93 -19.76
CA THR A 196 -6.10 13.20 -20.39
C THR A 196 -5.27 14.14 -21.25
N GLY A 197 -3.95 14.14 -21.05
CA GLY A 197 -3.01 15.00 -21.76
C GLY A 197 -2.80 16.37 -21.13
N SER A 198 -3.45 16.68 -20.00
CA SER A 198 -3.23 17.94 -19.28
C SER A 198 -2.05 17.90 -18.29
N MET A 199 -1.57 16.70 -17.92
CA MET A 199 -0.36 16.55 -17.10
C MET A 199 0.88 16.57 -18.00
N GLU A 200 1.90 17.29 -17.55
CA GLU A 200 3.22 17.25 -18.20
C GLU A 200 3.76 15.80 -18.19
N PRO A 201 4.24 15.27 -19.34
CA PRO A 201 4.70 13.88 -19.43
C PRO A 201 5.72 13.47 -18.36
N ASP A 202 6.68 14.35 -18.04
CA ASP A 202 7.72 14.10 -17.04
C ASP A 202 7.20 14.09 -15.60
N GLN A 203 5.97 14.54 -15.37
CA GLN A 203 5.29 14.50 -14.08
C GLN A 203 4.42 13.26 -13.90
N ILE A 204 4.28 12.42 -14.92
CA ILE A 204 3.59 11.14 -14.83
C ILE A 204 4.52 10.14 -14.14
N HIS A 205 4.24 9.85 -12.88
CA HIS A 205 5.06 8.92 -12.09
C HIS A 205 4.68 7.45 -12.31
N LEU A 206 3.46 7.17 -12.74
CA LEU A 206 2.97 5.83 -13.06
C LEU A 206 2.03 5.88 -14.26
N PRO A 207 2.31 5.11 -15.32
CA PRO A 207 1.43 5.03 -16.50
C PRO A 207 0.08 4.41 -16.18
N GLY A 208 -0.96 4.92 -16.82
CA GLY A 208 -2.35 4.48 -16.61
C GLY A 208 -2.62 3.00 -16.93
N ILE A 209 -1.72 2.32 -17.62
CA ILE A 209 -1.86 0.90 -17.94
C ILE A 209 -1.99 0.03 -16.67
N TYR A 210 -1.41 0.47 -15.55
CA TYR A 210 -1.49 -0.24 -14.27
C TYR A 210 -2.77 0.07 -13.50
N VAL A 211 -3.53 1.11 -13.86
CA VAL A 211 -4.70 1.57 -13.12
C VAL A 211 -5.98 1.09 -13.78
N HIS A 212 -6.82 0.41 -13.01
CA HIS A 212 -8.08 -0.15 -13.50
C HIS A 212 -9.28 0.70 -13.09
N ARG A 213 -9.27 1.26 -11.86
CA ARG A 213 -10.37 2.05 -11.30
C ARG A 213 -9.82 3.26 -10.56
N ILE A 214 -10.53 4.38 -10.67
CA ILE A 214 -10.17 5.67 -10.07
C ILE A 214 -11.35 6.16 -9.26
N VAL A 215 -11.07 6.62 -8.04
CA VAL A 215 -12.02 7.28 -7.15
C VAL A 215 -11.46 8.65 -6.79
N CYS A 216 -12.27 9.70 -6.92
CA CYS A 216 -11.90 11.04 -6.48
C CYS A 216 -12.35 11.27 -5.03
N ASN A 217 -11.39 11.61 -4.16
CA ASN A 217 -11.59 12.09 -2.80
C ASN A 217 -10.87 13.44 -2.66
N PRO A 218 -11.56 14.57 -2.94
CA PRO A 218 -10.91 15.88 -3.00
C PRO A 218 -10.51 16.43 -1.63
N THR A 219 -11.04 15.87 -0.55
CA THR A 219 -10.82 16.34 0.82
C THR A 219 -10.35 15.22 1.75
N PRO A 220 -9.22 14.52 1.43
CA PRO A 220 -8.69 13.49 2.31
C PRO A 220 -8.20 14.10 3.62
N GLU A 221 -8.29 13.35 4.70
CA GLU A 221 -7.90 13.83 6.03
C GLU A 221 -6.38 14.00 6.18
N LYS A 222 -5.59 13.20 5.46
CA LYS A 222 -4.11 13.23 5.44
C LYS A 222 -3.50 13.14 6.84
N ARG A 223 -3.98 12.21 7.63
CA ARG A 223 -3.42 11.94 8.95
C ARG A 223 -1.99 11.41 8.85
N ILE A 224 -1.19 11.72 9.87
CA ILE A 224 0.12 11.13 10.11
C ILE A 224 0.23 10.80 11.61
N GLU A 225 1.02 9.79 11.97
CA GLU A 225 1.12 9.26 13.34
C GLU A 225 1.64 10.30 14.34
N LYS A 226 2.70 10.98 13.95
CA LYS A 226 3.33 12.03 14.76
C LYS A 226 3.48 13.30 13.95
N ARG A 227 2.70 14.29 14.30
CA ARG A 227 2.78 15.59 13.66
C ARG A 227 3.74 16.48 14.44
N THR A 228 4.98 16.58 13.98
CA THR A 228 5.94 17.60 14.44
C THR A 228 6.05 18.65 13.34
N ILE A 229 5.39 19.80 13.52
CA ILE A 229 5.56 20.98 12.66
C ILE A 229 6.21 22.08 13.49
N THR A 230 7.33 22.60 12.99
CA THR A 230 7.81 23.90 13.42
C THR A 230 7.07 24.94 12.59
N GLU A 231 6.30 25.82 13.25
CA GLU A 231 5.72 26.97 12.56
C GLU A 231 6.83 27.75 11.89
N LYS A 232 6.69 28.01 10.59
CA LYS A 232 7.58 28.97 9.93
C LYS A 232 7.36 30.30 10.62
N ILE A 233 8.40 30.82 11.27
CA ILE A 233 8.44 32.21 11.73
C ILE A 233 8.31 33.04 10.45
N THR A 234 7.10 33.52 10.18
CA THR A 234 6.92 34.56 9.18
C THR A 234 7.45 35.83 9.84
N ASP A 235 8.68 36.24 9.51
CA ASP A 235 9.17 37.55 9.80
C ASP A 235 8.21 38.58 9.19
N LYS A 236 7.23 38.99 9.98
CA LYS A 236 6.56 40.26 9.76
C LYS A 236 7.53 41.34 10.30
N ALA A 237 8.63 41.56 9.60
CA ALA A 237 9.46 42.72 9.80
C ALA A 237 9.19 43.64 8.61
N GLY A 238 8.62 44.77 8.88
CA GLY A 238 8.78 45.96 8.06
C GLY A 238 7.51 46.48 7.40
N ALA A 239 6.84 47.36 8.07
CA ALA A 239 6.29 48.59 7.49
C ALA A 239 6.84 49.74 8.26
#